data_c0befdf5b982374dec5c2583d5be6399
#
_entry.id   c0befdf5b982374dec5c2583d5be6399
#
_cell.length_a   1.000
_cell.length_b   1.000
_cell.length_c   1.000
_cell.angle_alpha   90.00
_cell.angle_beta   90.00
_cell.angle_gamma   90.00
#
_symmetry.space_group_name_H-M   'P 1'
#
loop_
_entity.id
_entity.type
_entity.pdbx_description
1 polymer ?
#
loop_
_entity_poly.entity_id
_entity_poly.type
_entity_poly.pdbx_seq_one_letter_code
_entity_poly.pdbx_strand_id
1 'polypeptide(L)'
;ATMLHQLEVLRDKHGIRSMLFMGGEPMIRKDMVLEATKLFPESAIVTNGTYGIPSVPGHLVTVSLDGPMELNDPIRGEGVFDKVKKAVFDRDPTDGTTVMLQMAVTRQNAPGLEEFLTEVSQWPINGVAFSFYVPVKNDQTGLDWKDLKERDRVLDRVIALKKQYPHVVKSHIPTLEMMKSDVALESTGENGENCILRRDTLPLYMGDGGQFEKPFCCYGNDVDCTKCGAYAVFNRAYLEQQGRGNKSRYGRDGEAVIEALNEQVVD
;
A
#
# COMPACT_ATOMS: atom_id res chain seq x y z
N ALA A 1 -16.91 19.05 12.68
CA ALA A 1 -16.39 19.28 11.32
C ALA A 1 -16.59 18.04 10.46
N THR A 2 -16.82 18.20 9.16
CA THR A 2 -16.89 17.06 8.24
C THR A 2 -15.48 16.56 7.95
N MET A 3 -15.33 15.27 7.62
CA MET A 3 -14.06 14.68 7.18
C MET A 3 -13.42 15.50 6.04
N LEU A 4 -14.22 15.92 5.05
CA LEU A 4 -13.72 16.74 3.93
C LEU A 4 -13.10 18.07 4.42
N HIS A 5 -13.73 18.74 5.37
CA HIS A 5 -13.16 19.96 5.94
C HIS A 5 -11.81 19.72 6.62
N GLN A 6 -11.67 18.62 7.36
CA GLN A 6 -10.38 18.24 7.98
C GLN A 6 -9.30 17.94 6.93
N LEU A 7 -9.66 17.31 5.80
CA LEU A 7 -8.76 17.11 4.67
C LEU A 7 -8.36 18.43 3.99
N GLU A 8 -9.27 19.41 3.89
CA GLU A 8 -8.95 20.76 3.42
C GLU A 8 -7.94 21.45 4.35
N VAL A 9 -8.11 21.30 5.66
CA VAL A 9 -7.16 21.83 6.64
C VAL A 9 -5.77 21.21 6.47
N LEU A 10 -5.68 19.90 6.27
CA LEU A 10 -4.41 19.23 5.96
C LEU A 10 -3.75 19.80 4.72
N ARG A 11 -4.51 20.01 3.65
CA ARG A 11 -4.00 20.61 2.40
C ARG A 11 -3.54 22.07 2.61
N ASP A 12 -4.38 22.91 3.20
CA ASP A 12 -4.22 24.35 3.17
C ASP A 12 -3.31 24.86 4.29
N LYS A 13 -3.41 24.30 5.50
CA LYS A 13 -2.60 24.73 6.65
C LYS A 13 -1.31 23.95 6.80
N HIS A 14 -1.34 22.65 6.46
CA HIS A 14 -0.18 21.78 6.65
C HIS A 14 0.54 21.42 5.34
N GLY A 15 0.05 21.91 4.19
CA GLY A 15 0.70 21.75 2.90
C GLY A 15 0.75 20.32 2.38
N ILE A 16 -0.17 19.45 2.84
CA ILE A 16 -0.27 18.07 2.35
C ILE A 16 -0.69 18.10 0.88
N ARG A 17 0.08 17.48 0.01
CA ARG A 17 -0.15 17.46 -1.44
C ARG A 17 -0.49 16.08 -1.98
N SER A 18 -0.07 15.04 -1.30
CA SER A 18 -0.27 13.64 -1.69
C SER A 18 -1.09 12.92 -0.64
N MET A 19 -2.14 12.22 -1.05
CA MET A 19 -3.04 11.49 -0.17
C MET A 19 -3.21 10.04 -0.64
N LEU A 20 -3.05 9.10 0.28
CA LEU A 20 -3.36 7.70 0.06
C LEU A 20 -4.58 7.31 0.89
N PHE A 21 -5.69 7.03 0.21
CA PHE A 21 -6.90 6.50 0.84
C PHE A 21 -6.78 4.99 0.95
N MET A 22 -6.65 4.52 2.18
CA MET A 22 -6.62 3.12 2.53
C MET A 22 -7.34 2.94 3.89
N GLY A 23 -7.24 1.83 4.49
CA GLY A 23 -7.89 1.57 5.78
C GLY A 23 -8.65 0.26 5.68
N GLY A 24 -9.80 0.09 6.34
CA GLY A 24 -10.59 -1.12 6.21
C GLY A 24 -10.98 -1.37 4.74
N GLU A 25 -11.92 -0.61 4.22
CA GLU A 25 -12.25 -0.55 2.80
C GLU A 25 -12.80 0.86 2.45
N PRO A 26 -12.03 1.69 1.73
CA PRO A 26 -12.46 3.06 1.44
C PRO A 26 -13.70 3.12 0.53
N MET A 27 -13.93 2.13 -0.30
CA MET A 27 -15.09 2.12 -1.20
C MET A 27 -16.45 1.89 -0.52
N ILE A 28 -16.48 1.56 0.76
CA ILE A 28 -17.71 1.64 1.59
C ILE A 28 -18.19 3.09 1.69
N ARG A 29 -17.28 4.06 1.65
CA ARG A 29 -17.58 5.51 1.69
C ARG A 29 -17.20 6.17 0.36
N LYS A 30 -17.56 5.50 -0.74
CA LYS A 30 -17.18 5.86 -2.12
C LYS A 30 -17.36 7.35 -2.43
N ASP A 31 -18.54 7.91 -2.15
CA ASP A 31 -18.83 9.30 -2.49
C ASP A 31 -17.90 10.28 -1.77
N MET A 32 -17.62 10.04 -0.49
CA MET A 32 -16.69 10.84 0.29
C MET A 32 -15.26 10.73 -0.24
N VAL A 33 -14.82 9.51 -0.57
CA VAL A 33 -13.46 9.28 -1.09
C VAL A 33 -13.28 9.96 -2.45
N LEU A 34 -14.29 9.88 -3.34
CA LEU A 34 -14.24 10.55 -4.65
C LEU A 34 -14.18 12.08 -4.53
N GLU A 35 -14.91 12.67 -3.60
CA GLU A 35 -14.77 14.11 -3.32
C GLU A 35 -13.40 14.45 -2.72
N ALA A 36 -12.91 13.61 -1.82
CA ALA A 36 -11.62 13.80 -1.20
C ALA A 36 -10.43 13.69 -2.19
N THR A 37 -10.51 12.84 -3.22
CA THR A 37 -9.47 12.76 -4.25
C THR A 37 -9.29 14.08 -5.00
N LYS A 38 -10.35 14.87 -5.15
CA LYS A 38 -10.29 16.18 -5.82
C LYS A 38 -9.54 17.25 -5.04
N LEU A 39 -9.34 17.03 -3.73
CA LEU A 39 -8.68 18.00 -2.86
C LEU A 39 -7.15 17.98 -3.01
N PHE A 40 -6.58 16.88 -3.48
CA PHE A 40 -5.13 16.69 -3.53
C PHE A 40 -4.64 16.48 -4.97
N PRO A 41 -3.56 17.16 -5.38
CA PRO A 41 -3.00 16.97 -6.73
C PRO A 41 -2.52 15.55 -6.98
N GLU A 42 -2.11 14.84 -5.94
CA GLU A 42 -1.67 13.45 -6.00
C GLU A 42 -2.51 12.63 -5.05
N SER A 43 -3.39 11.79 -5.60
CA SER A 43 -4.22 10.89 -4.81
C SER A 43 -4.08 9.46 -5.29
N ALA A 44 -4.12 8.52 -4.35
CA ALA A 44 -4.20 7.11 -4.64
C ALA A 44 -5.23 6.44 -3.72
N ILE A 45 -5.89 5.41 -4.22
CA ILE A 45 -6.86 4.61 -3.49
C ILE A 45 -6.36 3.18 -3.43
N VAL A 46 -6.32 2.57 -2.25
CA VAL A 46 -6.08 1.14 -2.07
C VAL A 46 -7.39 0.49 -1.67
N THR A 47 -7.89 -0.44 -2.47
CA THR A 47 -9.18 -1.11 -2.28
C THR A 47 -9.05 -2.62 -2.39
N ASN A 48 -9.94 -3.35 -1.75
CA ASN A 48 -10.09 -4.79 -1.97
C ASN A 48 -10.84 -5.12 -3.28
N GLY A 49 -11.36 -4.12 -3.99
CA GLY A 49 -12.04 -4.27 -5.27
C GLY A 49 -13.46 -4.85 -5.23
N THR A 50 -13.94 -5.29 -4.06
CA THR A 50 -15.25 -5.97 -3.97
C THR A 50 -16.45 -5.04 -4.12
N TYR A 51 -16.25 -3.73 -4.00
CA TYR A 51 -17.24 -2.68 -4.24
C TYR A 51 -17.09 -2.00 -5.61
N GLY A 52 -16.33 -2.63 -6.52
CA GLY A 52 -15.98 -2.08 -7.83
C GLY A 52 -14.75 -1.17 -7.77
N ILE A 53 -14.26 -0.79 -8.96
CA ILE A 53 -13.11 0.10 -9.13
C ILE A 53 -13.66 1.48 -9.56
N PRO A 54 -13.37 2.55 -8.81
CA PRO A 54 -13.85 3.88 -9.14
C PRO A 54 -13.12 4.45 -10.37
N SER A 55 -13.82 5.30 -11.15
CA SER A 55 -13.20 6.16 -12.15
C SER A 55 -12.68 7.41 -11.45
N VAL A 56 -11.37 7.61 -11.49
CA VAL A 56 -10.63 8.76 -10.93
C VAL A 56 -9.51 9.16 -11.88
N PRO A 57 -9.84 9.81 -13.01
CA PRO A 57 -8.89 10.17 -14.06
C PRO A 57 -7.68 10.93 -13.49
N GLY A 58 -6.47 10.52 -13.90
CA GLY A 58 -5.22 11.11 -13.43
C GLY A 58 -4.71 10.58 -12.08
N HIS A 59 -5.49 9.72 -11.41
CA HIS A 59 -5.12 9.14 -10.11
C HIS A 59 -4.88 7.62 -10.20
N LEU A 60 -4.30 7.08 -9.14
CA LEU A 60 -3.97 5.66 -9.01
C LEU A 60 -5.02 4.93 -8.16
N VAL A 61 -5.52 3.82 -8.67
CA VAL A 61 -6.27 2.83 -7.88
C VAL A 61 -5.45 1.56 -7.81
N THR A 62 -5.10 1.15 -6.61
CA THR A 62 -4.42 -0.12 -6.35
C THR A 62 -5.44 -1.11 -5.80
N VAL A 63 -5.63 -2.20 -6.52
CA VAL A 63 -6.57 -3.26 -6.13
C VAL A 63 -5.79 -4.43 -5.55
N SER A 64 -6.17 -4.83 -4.36
CA SER A 64 -5.52 -5.93 -3.65
C SER A 64 -5.96 -7.28 -4.20
N LEU A 65 -5.00 -8.11 -4.64
CA LEU A 65 -5.23 -9.47 -5.11
C LEU A 65 -3.99 -10.32 -4.82
N ASP A 66 -4.16 -11.42 -4.05
CA ASP A 66 -3.05 -12.12 -3.42
C ASP A 66 -2.71 -13.47 -4.10
N GLY A 67 -2.94 -13.58 -5.39
CA GLY A 67 -2.57 -14.76 -6.19
C GLY A 67 -3.70 -15.26 -7.07
N PRO A 68 -3.56 -16.44 -7.69
CA PRO A 68 -4.66 -17.14 -8.34
C PRO A 68 -5.77 -17.47 -7.33
N MET A 69 -6.96 -17.79 -7.81
CA MET A 69 -8.17 -17.94 -6.99
C MET A 69 -7.95 -18.84 -5.77
N GLU A 70 -7.32 -19.99 -5.96
CA GLU A 70 -7.11 -21.01 -4.94
C GLU A 70 -6.20 -20.55 -3.79
N LEU A 71 -5.35 -19.56 -4.05
CA LEU A 71 -4.45 -18.96 -3.05
C LEU A 71 -4.94 -17.62 -2.54
N ASN A 72 -5.70 -16.88 -3.34
CA ASN A 72 -6.29 -15.59 -2.98
C ASN A 72 -7.43 -15.75 -1.99
N ASP A 73 -8.40 -16.59 -2.32
CA ASP A 73 -9.67 -16.67 -1.58
C ASP A 73 -9.50 -17.18 -0.14
N PRO A 74 -8.60 -18.13 0.17
CA PRO A 74 -8.30 -18.45 1.57
C PRO A 74 -7.74 -17.30 2.41
N ILE A 75 -7.11 -16.31 1.77
CA ILE A 75 -6.54 -15.13 2.44
C ILE A 75 -7.55 -13.99 2.53
N ARG A 76 -8.29 -13.73 1.43
CA ARG A 76 -9.14 -12.55 1.28
C ARG A 76 -10.63 -12.80 1.40
N GLY A 77 -11.05 -14.05 1.40
CA GLY A 77 -12.44 -14.47 1.48
C GLY A 77 -12.95 -15.12 0.20
N GLU A 78 -13.90 -16.03 0.36
CA GLU A 78 -14.49 -16.79 -0.74
C GLU A 78 -15.13 -15.88 -1.81
N GLY A 79 -14.82 -16.14 -3.08
CA GLY A 79 -15.32 -15.41 -4.24
C GLY A 79 -14.75 -14.00 -4.42
N VAL A 80 -13.74 -13.60 -3.65
CA VAL A 80 -13.11 -12.28 -3.80
C VAL A 80 -12.35 -12.19 -5.12
N PHE A 81 -11.68 -13.25 -5.56
CA PHE A 81 -10.98 -13.27 -6.83
C PHE A 81 -11.91 -12.91 -8.00
N ASP A 82 -13.06 -13.57 -8.11
CA ASP A 82 -14.02 -13.34 -9.17
C ASP A 82 -14.64 -11.94 -9.10
N LYS A 83 -14.91 -11.42 -7.90
CA LYS A 83 -15.40 -10.05 -7.72
C LYS A 83 -14.39 -9.02 -8.20
N VAL A 84 -13.11 -9.19 -7.89
CA VAL A 84 -12.04 -8.33 -8.37
C VAL A 84 -11.88 -8.43 -9.89
N LYS A 85 -11.85 -9.65 -10.44
CA LYS A 85 -11.80 -9.88 -11.89
C LYS A 85 -12.93 -9.17 -12.58
N LYS A 86 -14.16 -9.39 -12.13
CA LYS A 86 -15.34 -8.71 -12.68
C LYS A 86 -15.20 -7.19 -12.58
N ALA A 87 -14.79 -6.63 -11.45
CA ALA A 87 -14.61 -5.19 -11.28
C ALA A 87 -13.57 -4.60 -12.23
N VAL A 88 -12.50 -5.34 -12.54
CA VAL A 88 -11.48 -4.92 -13.51
C VAL A 88 -12.05 -4.89 -14.93
N PHE A 89 -12.85 -5.89 -15.33
CA PHE A 89 -13.38 -5.98 -16.68
C PHE A 89 -14.64 -5.11 -16.92
N ASP A 90 -15.39 -4.78 -15.87
CA ASP A 90 -16.57 -3.92 -15.98
C ASP A 90 -16.23 -2.43 -16.14
N ARG A 91 -14.99 -2.03 -15.82
CA ARG A 91 -14.58 -0.63 -15.95
C ARG A 91 -14.23 -0.23 -17.38
N ASP A 92 -14.34 1.05 -17.68
CA ASP A 92 -13.74 1.63 -18.89
C ASP A 92 -12.22 1.78 -18.70
N PRO A 93 -11.37 1.01 -19.43
CA PRO A 93 -9.92 1.12 -19.30
C PRO A 93 -9.35 2.42 -19.88
N THR A 94 -10.16 3.22 -20.57
CA THR A 94 -9.75 4.47 -21.24
C THR A 94 -10.11 5.72 -20.45
N ASP A 95 -10.70 5.59 -19.26
CA ASP A 95 -11.18 6.71 -18.44
C ASP A 95 -10.05 7.58 -17.83
N GLY A 96 -8.80 7.23 -18.06
CA GLY A 96 -7.63 7.93 -17.53
C GLY A 96 -7.23 7.54 -16.08
N THR A 97 -7.96 6.59 -15.46
CA THR A 97 -7.58 6.03 -14.15
C THR A 97 -6.44 5.02 -14.31
N THR A 98 -5.36 5.18 -13.57
CA THR A 98 -4.30 4.17 -13.49
C THR A 98 -4.74 3.07 -12.53
N VAL A 99 -4.93 1.84 -13.02
CA VAL A 99 -5.31 0.69 -12.19
C VAL A 99 -4.17 -0.30 -12.10
N MET A 100 -3.74 -0.60 -10.88
CA MET A 100 -2.72 -1.60 -10.60
C MET A 100 -3.26 -2.68 -9.67
N LEU A 101 -2.83 -3.91 -9.88
CA LEU A 101 -2.98 -4.95 -8.86
C LEU A 101 -1.79 -4.89 -7.89
N GLN A 102 -2.04 -5.15 -6.63
CA GLN A 102 -1.00 -5.33 -5.63
C GLN A 102 -1.19 -6.67 -4.94
N MET A 103 -0.14 -7.50 -5.01
CA MET A 103 -0.08 -8.76 -4.27
C MET A 103 0.79 -8.57 -3.02
N ALA A 104 0.23 -8.89 -1.86
CA ALA A 104 1.01 -9.08 -0.64
C ALA A 104 1.53 -10.52 -0.62
N VAL A 105 2.80 -10.68 -0.99
CA VAL A 105 3.44 -11.99 -1.07
C VAL A 105 3.65 -12.54 0.34
N THR A 106 3.12 -13.73 0.57
CA THR A 106 3.22 -14.49 1.81
C THR A 106 3.88 -15.84 1.54
N ARG A 107 4.26 -16.55 2.60
CA ARG A 107 4.73 -17.92 2.48
C ARG A 107 3.70 -18.85 1.82
N GLN A 108 2.40 -18.58 2.02
CA GLN A 108 1.32 -19.43 1.50
C GLN A 108 1.05 -19.19 0.01
N ASN A 109 1.12 -17.94 -0.47
CA ASN A 109 0.76 -17.61 -1.84
C ASN A 109 1.96 -17.50 -2.81
N ALA A 110 3.19 -17.44 -2.29
CA ALA A 110 4.39 -17.40 -3.12
C ALA A 110 4.48 -18.51 -4.19
N PRO A 111 4.00 -19.76 -3.97
CA PRO A 111 4.00 -20.78 -5.02
C PRO A 111 3.25 -20.37 -6.30
N GLY A 112 2.19 -19.57 -6.20
CA GLY A 112 1.33 -19.19 -7.33
C GLY A 112 1.77 -17.95 -8.12
N LEU A 113 2.98 -17.42 -7.91
CA LEU A 113 3.44 -16.17 -8.55
C LEU A 113 3.43 -16.22 -10.09
N GLU A 114 3.91 -17.31 -10.70
CA GLU A 114 3.95 -17.47 -12.16
C GLU A 114 2.56 -17.60 -12.76
N GLU A 115 1.70 -18.41 -12.13
CA GLU A 115 0.32 -18.63 -12.54
C GLU A 115 -0.46 -17.32 -12.46
N PHE A 116 -0.34 -16.60 -11.34
CA PHE A 116 -0.95 -15.30 -11.14
C PHE A 116 -0.56 -14.31 -12.26
N LEU A 117 0.73 -14.17 -12.54
CA LEU A 117 1.19 -13.26 -13.59
C LEU A 117 0.73 -13.69 -14.98
N THR A 118 0.70 -14.98 -15.27
CA THR A 118 0.19 -15.51 -16.53
C THR A 118 -1.27 -15.08 -16.75
N GLU A 119 -2.11 -15.22 -15.73
CA GLU A 119 -3.51 -14.84 -15.82
C GLU A 119 -3.69 -13.32 -15.92
N VAL A 120 -3.14 -12.56 -14.96
CA VAL A 120 -3.41 -11.11 -14.88
C VAL A 120 -2.70 -10.29 -15.98
N SER A 121 -1.72 -10.87 -16.67
CA SER A 121 -1.07 -10.23 -17.82
C SER A 121 -2.03 -9.97 -18.98
N GLN A 122 -3.18 -10.67 -19.02
CA GLN A 122 -4.23 -10.52 -20.01
C GLN A 122 -5.34 -9.54 -19.56
N TRP A 123 -5.27 -9.02 -18.33
CA TRP A 123 -6.30 -8.14 -17.81
C TRP A 123 -6.08 -6.69 -18.23
N PRO A 124 -7.15 -5.87 -18.37
CA PRO A 124 -7.04 -4.46 -18.74
C PRO A 124 -6.57 -3.59 -17.56
N ILE A 125 -5.35 -3.84 -17.08
CA ILE A 125 -4.68 -3.16 -15.96
C ILE A 125 -3.37 -2.50 -16.40
N ASN A 126 -2.88 -1.54 -15.64
CA ASN A 126 -1.60 -0.88 -15.92
C ASN A 126 -0.40 -1.67 -15.39
N GLY A 127 -0.63 -2.67 -14.54
CA GLY A 127 0.40 -3.58 -14.06
C GLY A 127 0.16 -4.16 -12.68
N VAL A 128 1.18 -4.87 -12.20
CA VAL A 128 1.20 -5.55 -10.91
C VAL A 128 2.38 -5.03 -10.07
N ALA A 129 2.13 -4.71 -8.81
CA ALA A 129 3.17 -4.44 -7.82
C ALA A 129 3.19 -5.57 -6.77
N PHE A 130 4.39 -5.98 -6.38
CA PHE A 130 4.59 -6.93 -5.31
C PHE A 130 5.05 -6.20 -4.05
N SER A 131 4.36 -6.42 -2.95
CA SER A 131 4.80 -6.15 -1.60
C SER A 131 4.91 -7.47 -0.88
N PHE A 132 5.65 -7.55 0.20
CA PHE A 132 5.72 -8.75 1.01
C PHE A 132 4.98 -8.51 2.33
N TYR A 133 4.48 -9.58 2.91
CA TYR A 133 3.75 -9.50 4.16
C TYR A 133 4.57 -8.79 5.25
N VAL A 134 3.90 -7.91 5.99
CA VAL A 134 4.47 -7.21 7.14
C VAL A 134 3.87 -7.81 8.40
N PRO A 135 4.58 -8.69 9.12
CA PRO A 135 4.04 -9.32 10.31
C PRO A 135 3.97 -8.36 11.49
N VAL A 136 3.09 -8.65 12.42
CA VAL A 136 3.11 -8.08 13.76
C VAL A 136 4.08 -8.88 14.65
N LYS A 137 4.51 -8.29 15.76
CA LYS A 137 5.28 -9.02 16.77
C LYS A 137 4.46 -10.22 17.27
N ASN A 138 5.08 -11.39 17.33
CA ASN A 138 4.43 -12.66 17.70
C ASN A 138 3.29 -13.09 16.75
N ASP A 139 3.42 -12.82 15.47
CA ASP A 139 2.46 -13.22 14.44
C ASP A 139 2.17 -14.73 14.48
N GLN A 140 0.88 -15.09 14.52
CA GLN A 140 0.38 -16.47 14.53
C GLN A 140 -0.41 -16.82 13.26
N THR A 141 -0.45 -15.92 12.27
CA THR A 141 -1.23 -16.15 11.04
C THR A 141 -0.65 -17.25 10.16
N GLY A 142 0.64 -17.55 10.31
CA GLY A 142 1.37 -18.46 9.43
C GLY A 142 1.64 -17.91 8.03
N LEU A 143 1.39 -16.62 7.81
CA LEU A 143 1.64 -15.93 6.54
C LEU A 143 3.10 -15.45 6.44
N ASP A 144 3.74 -15.22 7.59
CA ASP A 144 5.11 -14.73 7.68
C ASP A 144 6.16 -15.78 7.29
N TRP A 145 7.37 -15.30 7.10
CA TRP A 145 8.55 -16.11 6.80
C TRP A 145 9.30 -16.38 8.11
N LYS A 146 9.36 -17.66 8.52
CA LYS A 146 10.15 -18.06 9.69
C LYS A 146 11.65 -17.90 9.43
N ASP A 147 12.08 -18.20 8.22
CA ASP A 147 13.43 -17.96 7.72
C ASP A 147 13.39 -16.91 6.61
N LEU A 148 14.02 -15.76 6.86
CA LEU A 148 14.09 -14.68 5.87
C LEU A 148 14.89 -15.06 4.62
N LYS A 149 15.76 -16.07 4.68
CA LYS A 149 16.42 -16.60 3.49
C LYS A 149 15.46 -17.31 2.54
N GLU A 150 14.34 -17.85 3.06
CA GLU A 150 13.25 -18.34 2.18
C GLU A 150 12.56 -17.20 1.46
N ARG A 151 12.30 -16.07 2.17
CA ARG A 151 11.78 -14.85 1.56
C ARG A 151 12.74 -14.31 0.50
N ASP A 152 14.04 -14.32 0.74
CA ASP A 152 15.05 -13.86 -0.23
C ASP A 152 14.98 -14.67 -1.53
N ARG A 153 14.81 -16.00 -1.45
CA ARG A 153 14.61 -16.84 -2.64
C ARG A 153 13.34 -16.48 -3.42
N VAL A 154 12.28 -16.09 -2.72
CA VAL A 154 11.06 -15.62 -3.39
C VAL A 154 11.26 -14.23 -4.00
N LEU A 155 12.02 -13.34 -3.36
CA LEU A 155 12.44 -12.06 -3.97
C LEU A 155 13.21 -12.28 -5.27
N ASP A 156 14.14 -13.24 -5.30
CA ASP A 156 14.87 -13.62 -6.52
C ASP A 156 13.92 -14.11 -7.63
N ARG A 157 12.87 -14.89 -7.27
CA ARG A 157 11.84 -15.29 -8.24
C ARG A 157 11.05 -14.08 -8.76
N VAL A 158 10.65 -13.14 -7.91
CA VAL A 158 9.96 -11.91 -8.35
C VAL A 158 10.86 -11.08 -9.28
N ILE A 159 12.16 -10.99 -9.01
CA ILE A 159 13.13 -10.33 -9.88
C ILE A 159 13.24 -11.03 -11.25
N ALA A 160 13.25 -12.36 -11.26
CA ALA A 160 13.25 -13.13 -12.50
C ALA A 160 11.95 -12.92 -13.31
N LEU A 161 10.81 -12.94 -12.63
CA LEU A 161 9.49 -12.66 -13.22
C LEU A 161 9.40 -11.23 -13.76
N LYS A 162 9.99 -10.24 -13.09
CA LYS A 162 10.10 -8.88 -13.62
C LYS A 162 10.85 -8.84 -14.96
N LYS A 163 11.87 -9.66 -15.13
CA LYS A 163 12.61 -9.76 -16.41
C LYS A 163 11.79 -10.46 -17.49
N GLN A 164 10.96 -11.43 -17.11
CA GLN A 164 10.08 -12.18 -18.01
C GLN A 164 8.82 -11.36 -18.39
N TYR A 165 8.26 -10.59 -17.45
CA TYR A 165 7.06 -9.76 -17.63
C TYR A 165 7.36 -8.26 -17.41
N PRO A 166 8.28 -7.64 -18.21
CA PRO A 166 8.79 -6.29 -17.93
C PRO A 166 7.73 -5.20 -18.00
N HIS A 167 6.66 -5.41 -18.78
CA HIS A 167 5.56 -4.47 -18.94
C HIS A 167 4.45 -4.66 -17.91
N VAL A 168 4.33 -5.83 -17.31
CA VAL A 168 3.31 -6.17 -16.31
C VAL A 168 3.79 -5.87 -14.89
N VAL A 169 4.94 -6.41 -14.48
CA VAL A 169 5.50 -6.19 -13.14
C VAL A 169 6.10 -4.78 -13.05
N LYS A 170 5.58 -3.97 -12.12
CA LYS A 170 5.99 -2.57 -11.94
C LYS A 170 6.99 -2.37 -10.79
N SER A 171 7.20 -3.37 -9.94
CA SER A 171 8.22 -3.31 -8.89
C SER A 171 9.63 -3.15 -9.50
N HIS A 172 10.43 -2.25 -8.94
CA HIS A 172 11.80 -1.98 -9.41
C HIS A 172 12.76 -3.01 -8.84
N ILE A 173 13.65 -3.54 -9.67
CA ILE A 173 14.66 -4.53 -9.25
C ILE A 173 15.54 -4.00 -8.11
N PRO A 174 16.13 -2.78 -8.17
CA PRO A 174 16.93 -2.29 -7.06
C PRO A 174 16.16 -2.22 -5.74
N THR A 175 14.87 -1.86 -5.78
CA THR A 175 14.01 -1.86 -4.59
C THR A 175 13.82 -3.26 -4.02
N LEU A 176 13.59 -4.26 -4.89
CA LEU A 176 13.44 -5.66 -4.47
C LEU A 176 14.75 -6.22 -3.86
N GLU A 177 15.91 -5.81 -4.40
CA GLU A 177 17.21 -6.17 -3.83
C GLU A 177 17.39 -5.58 -2.42
N MET A 178 16.96 -4.33 -2.19
CA MET A 178 17.01 -3.71 -0.85
C MET A 178 16.11 -4.40 0.18
N MET A 179 15.14 -5.20 -0.25
CA MET A 179 14.26 -5.95 0.64
C MET A 179 14.88 -7.26 1.14
N LYS A 180 16.03 -7.68 0.61
CA LYS A 180 16.71 -8.91 1.05
C LYS A 180 17.22 -8.81 2.48
N SER A 181 17.21 -9.90 3.18
CA SER A 181 17.43 -9.99 4.62
C SER A 181 18.81 -9.49 5.10
N ASP A 182 19.81 -9.51 4.22
CA ASP A 182 21.17 -9.04 4.52
C ASP A 182 21.32 -7.51 4.49
N VAL A 183 20.43 -6.79 3.81
CA VAL A 183 20.49 -5.32 3.67
C VAL A 183 19.22 -4.60 4.13
N ALA A 184 18.12 -5.30 4.35
CA ALA A 184 16.81 -4.68 4.63
C ALA A 184 16.84 -3.76 5.87
N LEU A 185 17.60 -4.12 6.91
CA LEU A 185 17.70 -3.34 8.15
C LEU A 185 18.38 -1.97 7.96
N GLU A 186 19.15 -1.78 6.89
CA GLU A 186 19.69 -0.46 6.57
C GLU A 186 18.57 0.55 6.29
N SER A 187 17.46 0.07 5.69
CA SER A 187 16.29 0.89 5.34
C SER A 187 15.21 0.93 6.43
N THR A 188 15.14 -0.08 7.30
CA THR A 188 14.09 -0.16 8.31
C THR A 188 14.58 0.15 9.73
N GLY A 189 15.77 -0.32 10.10
CA GLY A 189 16.19 -0.47 11.48
C GLY A 189 15.42 -1.58 12.21
N GLU A 190 15.86 -2.00 13.36
CA GLU A 190 15.20 -3.05 14.15
C GLU A 190 13.85 -2.61 14.72
N ASN A 191 13.73 -1.32 15.06
CA ASN A 191 12.53 -0.72 15.64
C ASN A 191 11.96 0.40 14.76
N GLY A 192 12.26 0.39 13.45
CA GLY A 192 11.77 1.38 12.49
C GLY A 192 12.48 2.74 12.56
N GLU A 193 13.63 2.84 13.21
CA GLU A 193 14.40 4.08 13.37
C GLU A 193 14.92 4.63 12.05
N ASN A 194 15.22 3.76 11.08
CA ASN A 194 15.68 4.15 9.74
C ASN A 194 14.52 4.27 8.73
N CYS A 195 13.29 3.93 9.12
CA CYS A 195 12.17 3.85 8.20
C CYS A 195 11.77 5.23 7.65
N ILE A 196 11.98 5.42 6.34
CA ILE A 196 11.65 6.66 5.65
C ILE A 196 10.16 6.99 5.68
N LEU A 197 9.27 6.00 5.66
CA LEU A 197 7.83 6.25 5.74
C LEU A 197 7.43 6.83 7.08
N ARG A 198 8.07 6.45 8.19
CA ARG A 198 7.83 7.05 9.50
C ARG A 198 8.28 8.50 9.57
N ARG A 199 9.26 8.90 8.79
CA ARG A 199 9.76 10.27 8.69
C ARG A 199 8.90 11.13 7.75
N ASP A 200 8.51 10.58 6.61
CA ASP A 200 7.98 11.36 5.49
C ASP A 200 6.46 11.22 5.32
N THR A 201 5.83 10.29 6.03
CA THR A 201 4.40 10.01 5.90
C THR A 201 3.70 10.23 7.24
N LEU A 202 2.51 10.79 7.20
CA LEU A 202 1.61 10.92 8.33
C LEU A 202 0.48 9.88 8.18
N PRO A 203 0.60 8.70 8.81
CA PRO A 203 -0.52 7.78 8.88
C PRO A 203 -1.58 8.34 9.83
N LEU A 204 -2.82 8.38 9.36
CA LEU A 204 -3.97 8.85 10.13
C LEU A 204 -5.01 7.75 10.22
N TYR A 205 -5.44 7.45 11.42
CA TYR A 205 -6.60 6.62 11.69
C TYR A 205 -7.67 7.46 12.41
N MET A 206 -8.92 7.12 12.20
CA MET A 206 -10.01 7.67 12.99
C MET A 206 -10.36 6.68 14.08
N GLY A 207 -10.13 7.06 15.32
CA GLY A 207 -10.51 6.28 16.50
C GLY A 207 -12.03 6.26 16.72
N ASP A 208 -12.48 5.40 17.61
CA ASP A 208 -13.91 5.21 17.95
C ASP A 208 -14.57 6.50 18.46
N GLY A 209 -13.81 7.41 19.06
CA GLY A 209 -14.26 8.74 19.50
C GLY A 209 -14.37 9.80 18.41
N GLY A 210 -14.10 9.45 17.13
CA GLY A 210 -14.10 10.40 16.01
C GLY A 210 -12.88 11.34 15.97
N GLN A 211 -11.87 11.07 16.80
CA GLN A 211 -10.61 11.79 16.80
C GLN A 211 -9.58 11.07 15.92
N PHE A 212 -8.66 11.84 15.36
CA PHE A 212 -7.54 11.28 14.63
C PHE A 212 -6.47 10.74 15.57
N GLU A 213 -5.94 9.58 15.22
CA GLU A 213 -4.84 8.91 15.89
C GLU A 213 -3.70 8.64 14.91
N LYS A 214 -2.46 8.73 15.40
CA LYS A 214 -1.28 8.36 14.64
C LYS A 214 -0.73 7.01 15.12
N PRO A 215 -0.86 5.94 14.35
CA PRO A 215 -0.22 4.68 14.68
C PRO A 215 1.30 4.77 14.54
N PHE A 216 1.99 3.79 15.11
CA PHE A 216 3.43 3.65 14.97
C PHE A 216 3.86 3.55 13.49
N CYS A 217 3.10 2.82 12.69
CA CYS A 217 3.33 2.57 11.28
C CYS A 217 2.00 2.53 10.52
N CYS A 218 2.01 2.78 9.21
CA CYS A 218 0.83 2.58 8.36
C CYS A 218 0.32 1.13 8.31
N TYR A 219 1.06 0.17 8.85
CA TYR A 219 0.65 -1.23 9.03
C TYR A 219 0.22 -1.56 10.48
N GLY A 220 0.19 -0.57 11.38
CA GLY A 220 -0.26 -0.73 12.78
C GLY A 220 0.80 -0.41 13.82
N ASN A 221 0.48 -0.70 15.08
CA ASN A 221 1.32 -0.35 16.23
C ASN A 221 2.37 -1.43 16.56
N ASP A 222 2.04 -2.70 16.33
CA ASP A 222 2.83 -3.84 16.79
C ASP A 222 3.60 -4.54 15.67
N VAL A 223 3.96 -3.81 14.61
CA VAL A 223 4.70 -4.37 13.47
C VAL A 223 6.11 -4.83 13.85
N ASP A 224 6.54 -5.94 13.28
CA ASP A 224 7.92 -6.42 13.37
C ASP A 224 8.77 -5.81 12.24
N CYS A 225 9.48 -4.72 12.55
CA CYS A 225 10.32 -4.03 11.56
C CYS A 225 11.47 -4.88 11.04
N THR A 226 11.93 -5.89 11.80
CA THR A 226 13.01 -6.77 11.37
C THR A 226 12.61 -7.68 10.21
N LYS A 227 11.29 -7.88 10.03
CA LYS A 227 10.70 -8.69 8.96
C LYS A 227 9.91 -7.85 7.96
N CYS A 228 10.08 -6.53 7.98
CA CYS A 228 9.31 -5.64 7.11
C CYS A 228 9.39 -6.08 5.65
N GLY A 229 8.22 -6.26 5.02
CA GLY A 229 8.06 -6.62 3.62
C GLY A 229 7.42 -5.51 2.78
N ALA A 230 7.24 -4.31 3.34
CA ALA A 230 6.55 -3.20 2.70
C ALA A 230 7.37 -2.61 1.55
N TYR A 231 7.03 -2.94 0.31
CA TYR A 231 7.69 -2.40 -0.88
C TYR A 231 7.82 -0.87 -0.85
N ALA A 232 6.79 -0.17 -0.34
CA ALA A 232 6.79 1.29 -0.27
C ALA A 232 7.94 1.86 0.58
N VAL A 233 8.35 1.19 1.66
CA VAL A 233 9.50 1.58 2.51
C VAL A 233 10.77 1.59 1.68
N PHE A 234 11.07 0.47 1.04
CA PHE A 234 12.30 0.29 0.27
C PHE A 234 12.33 1.12 -1.02
N ASN A 235 11.16 1.27 -1.68
CA ASN A 235 11.07 2.11 -2.87
C ASN A 235 11.32 3.59 -2.53
N ARG A 236 10.82 4.08 -1.42
CA ARG A 236 11.07 5.46 -0.97
C ARG A 236 12.53 5.64 -0.56
N ALA A 237 13.13 4.67 0.15
CA ALA A 237 14.55 4.69 0.52
C ALA A 237 15.43 4.69 -0.75
N TYR A 238 15.10 3.85 -1.74
CA TYR A 238 15.80 3.86 -3.04
C TYR A 238 15.72 5.20 -3.74
N LEU A 239 14.52 5.79 -3.83
CA LEU A 239 14.34 7.10 -4.47
C LEU A 239 15.11 8.22 -3.74
N GLU A 240 15.18 8.17 -2.42
CA GLU A 240 15.99 9.11 -1.64
C GLU A 240 17.49 8.99 -1.96
N GLN A 241 18.01 7.77 -2.03
CA GLN A 241 19.40 7.50 -2.42
C GLN A 241 19.72 8.04 -3.84
N GLN A 242 18.70 8.07 -4.73
CA GLN A 242 18.83 8.65 -6.07
C GLN A 242 18.63 10.18 -6.11
N GLY A 243 18.53 10.85 -4.96
CA GLY A 243 18.24 12.28 -4.90
C GLY A 243 16.82 12.67 -5.32
N ARG A 244 15.92 11.69 -5.46
CA ARG A 244 14.52 11.83 -5.88
C ARG A 244 13.54 11.69 -4.71
N GLY A 245 14.05 11.72 -3.49
CA GLY A 245 13.26 11.64 -2.26
C GLY A 245 12.33 12.86 -2.10
N ASN A 246 11.18 12.64 -1.50
CA ASN A 246 10.30 13.73 -1.07
C ASN A 246 10.94 14.45 0.13
N LYS A 247 10.95 15.79 0.09
CA LYS A 247 11.46 16.60 1.21
C LYS A 247 10.43 16.81 2.33
N SER A 248 9.27 16.13 2.26
CA SER A 248 8.26 16.25 3.30
C SER A 248 8.78 15.66 4.63
N ARG A 249 8.42 16.31 5.74
CA ARG A 249 8.85 15.94 7.09
C ARG A 249 7.68 15.69 8.02
N TYR A 250 6.52 15.34 7.46
CA TYR A 250 5.27 15.22 8.20
C TYR A 250 5.32 14.21 9.34
N GLY A 251 6.18 13.19 9.25
CA GLY A 251 6.34 12.22 10.32
C GLY A 251 6.92 12.78 11.62
N ARG A 252 7.69 13.89 11.55
CA ARG A 252 8.28 14.55 12.74
C ARG A 252 7.29 15.47 13.44
N ASP A 253 6.48 16.18 12.65
CA ASP A 253 5.53 17.18 13.17
C ASP A 253 4.10 16.62 13.26
N GLY A 254 3.95 15.30 13.01
CA GLY A 254 2.67 14.65 12.87
C GLY A 254 1.79 14.69 14.12
N GLU A 255 2.37 14.69 15.31
CA GLU A 255 1.62 14.81 16.56
C GLU A 255 0.95 16.17 16.69
N ALA A 256 1.70 17.25 16.42
CA ALA A 256 1.14 18.61 16.43
C ALA A 256 0.06 18.80 15.36
N VAL A 257 0.19 18.16 14.19
CA VAL A 257 -0.86 18.18 13.15
C VAL A 257 -2.12 17.47 13.64
N ILE A 258 -1.99 16.34 14.32
CA ILE A 258 -3.13 15.58 14.84
C ILE A 258 -3.82 16.33 15.97
N GLU A 259 -3.08 16.94 16.89
CA GLU A 259 -3.63 17.80 17.95
C GLU A 259 -4.46 18.94 17.32
N ALA A 260 -3.90 19.64 16.35
CA ALA A 260 -4.59 20.74 15.67
C ALA A 260 -5.85 20.29 14.90
N LEU A 261 -5.86 19.07 14.35
CA LEU A 261 -7.06 18.51 13.71
C LEU A 261 -8.13 18.14 14.74
N ASN A 262 -7.73 17.57 15.87
CA ASN A 262 -8.64 17.15 16.93
C ASN A 262 -9.26 18.32 17.70
N GLU A 263 -8.55 19.43 17.89
CA GLU A 263 -9.09 20.66 18.46
C GLU A 263 -10.26 21.23 17.64
N GLN A 264 -10.26 21.03 16.32
CA GLN A 264 -11.32 21.50 15.43
C GLN A 264 -12.57 20.61 15.40
N VAL A 265 -12.52 19.43 16.02
CA VAL A 265 -13.67 18.50 16.11
C VAL A 265 -14.63 18.88 17.24
N VAL A 266 -14.20 19.74 18.17
CA VAL A 266 -14.93 20.09 19.41
C VAL A 266 -15.88 21.28 19.20
N ASP A 267 -15.84 21.98 18.09
CA ASP A 267 -16.77 23.05 17.67
C ASP A 267 -17.79 22.52 16.63
#